data_72121af4d90d272df305b5e829af6cda
#
_entry.id   72121af4d90d272df305b5e829af6cda
#
_cell.length_a   1.000
_cell.length_b   1.000
_cell.length_c   1.000
_cell.angle_alpha   90.00
_cell.angle_beta   90.00
_cell.angle_gamma   90.00
#
_symmetry.space_group_name_H-M   'P 1'
#
loop_
_entity.id
_entity.type
_entity.pdbx_description
1 polymer ?
#
loop_
_entity_poly.entity_id
_entity_poly.type
_entity_poly.pdbx_seq_one_letter_code
_entity_poly.pdbx_strand_id
1 'polypeptide(L)'
;MQREAWAVLLVLLLAGGAVYAHATTTTEEYSRYNVGWNGTSNLAAEEVRTLHDLPPGATLLILAPDRPFTAGEVGYLRTFLDSGGRVLIADEDGNANPLLADLGSAIRVRPGNLSSLSRDHTDPGLFNVRVVGNTTLFAGIETVRVNRPATVTGGDPLLETAILSWDDTDGDGHVSGSETFRTAVVCASEGNLTVLGDPSLFVNAMLAENPEFINNLQPVLIDAAHSRTGTTNPIINAIAWVRETPAAAAGLAGLAVLPVAWHFGRKRDD
;
A
#
# COMPACT_ATOMS: atom_id res chain seq x y z
N MET A 1 40.29 -27.34 15.04
CA MET A 1 39.05 -28.14 14.76
C MET A 1 37.77 -27.48 15.28
N GLN A 2 37.59 -27.27 16.60
CA GLN A 2 36.30 -26.63 17.08
C GLN A 2 36.07 -25.18 16.56
N ARG A 3 37.10 -24.34 16.54
CA ARG A 3 36.97 -22.95 16.05
C ARG A 3 36.65 -22.88 14.56
N GLU A 4 37.23 -23.75 13.76
CA GLU A 4 36.97 -23.86 12.31
C GLU A 4 35.54 -24.34 12.04
N ALA A 5 35.06 -25.31 12.80
CA ALA A 5 33.68 -25.80 12.71
C ALA A 5 32.65 -24.69 13.04
N TRP A 6 32.91 -23.86 14.06
CA TRP A 6 32.06 -22.70 14.37
C TRP A 6 32.10 -21.63 13.29
N ALA A 7 33.26 -21.39 12.68
CA ALA A 7 33.37 -20.43 11.57
C ALA A 7 32.58 -20.90 10.34
N VAL A 8 32.69 -22.19 9.99
CA VAL A 8 31.90 -22.75 8.88
C VAL A 8 30.40 -22.70 9.17
N LEU A 9 29.97 -23.04 10.40
CA LEU A 9 28.58 -22.97 10.79
C LEU A 9 28.03 -21.51 10.68
N LEU A 10 28.81 -20.54 11.14
CA LEU A 10 28.45 -19.12 11.03
C LEU A 10 28.29 -18.69 9.57
N VAL A 11 29.22 -19.06 8.69
CA VAL A 11 29.13 -18.76 7.26
C VAL A 11 27.88 -19.39 6.63
N LEU A 12 27.57 -20.65 6.97
CA LEU A 12 26.39 -21.34 6.47
C LEU A 12 25.09 -20.68 6.96
N LEU A 13 25.04 -20.23 8.23
CA LEU A 13 23.91 -19.50 8.77
C LEU A 13 23.72 -18.15 8.10
N LEU A 14 24.81 -17.38 7.86
CA LEU A 14 24.74 -16.10 7.16
C LEU A 14 24.33 -16.29 5.70
N ALA A 15 24.89 -17.27 5.00
CA ALA A 15 24.51 -17.59 3.63
C ALA A 15 23.04 -18.03 3.54
N GLY A 16 22.60 -18.93 4.44
CA GLY A 16 21.20 -19.35 4.52
C GLY A 16 20.26 -18.20 4.83
N GLY A 17 20.64 -17.30 5.75
CA GLY A 17 19.89 -16.09 6.07
C GLY A 17 19.78 -15.14 4.87
N ALA A 18 20.87 -14.93 4.12
CA ALA A 18 20.88 -14.09 2.94
C ALA A 18 19.99 -14.67 1.81
N VAL A 19 20.07 -15.97 1.57
CA VAL A 19 19.21 -16.67 0.60
C VAL A 19 17.73 -16.57 1.02
N TYR A 20 17.42 -16.77 2.31
CA TYR A 20 16.07 -16.64 2.83
C TYR A 20 15.54 -15.21 2.66
N ALA A 21 16.34 -14.20 3.04
CA ALA A 21 15.96 -12.80 2.86
C ALA A 21 15.67 -12.48 1.38
N HIS A 22 16.56 -12.90 0.46
CA HIS A 22 16.37 -12.70 -0.97
C HIS A 22 15.13 -13.43 -1.52
N ALA A 23 14.84 -14.64 -1.02
CA ALA A 23 13.68 -15.42 -1.45
C ALA A 23 12.35 -14.91 -0.89
N THR A 24 12.36 -14.07 0.16
CA THR A 24 11.16 -13.57 0.85
C THR A 24 10.90 -12.08 0.63
N THR A 25 11.75 -11.37 -0.14
CA THR A 25 11.59 -9.96 -0.45
C THR A 25 11.50 -9.73 -1.96
N THR A 26 10.87 -8.63 -2.34
CA THR A 26 10.77 -8.15 -3.73
C THR A 26 11.16 -6.68 -3.80
N THR A 27 11.33 -6.16 -5.01
CA THR A 27 11.49 -4.72 -5.30
C THR A 27 10.24 -4.13 -5.97
N GLU A 28 9.15 -4.91 -6.07
CA GLU A 28 7.89 -4.45 -6.65
C GLU A 28 7.33 -3.29 -5.82
N GLU A 29 6.95 -2.22 -6.48
CA GLU A 29 6.39 -1.04 -5.87
C GLU A 29 5.06 -1.37 -5.17
N TYR A 30 4.79 -0.69 -4.05
CA TYR A 30 3.65 -0.91 -3.15
C TYR A 30 3.57 -2.31 -2.53
N SER A 31 4.44 -3.26 -2.89
CA SER A 31 4.37 -4.61 -2.34
C SER A 31 4.71 -4.61 -0.84
N ARG A 32 3.92 -5.34 -0.04
CA ARG A 32 4.20 -5.59 1.39
C ARG A 32 5.47 -6.42 1.63
N TYR A 33 5.94 -7.12 0.61
CA TYR A 33 7.18 -7.91 0.63
C TYR A 33 8.40 -7.09 0.21
N ASN A 34 8.20 -5.83 -0.18
CA ASN A 34 9.26 -4.89 -0.50
C ASN A 34 9.63 -4.10 0.76
N VAL A 35 10.83 -4.36 1.29
CA VAL A 35 11.39 -3.65 2.46
C VAL A 35 12.14 -2.37 2.07
N GLY A 36 12.22 -2.07 0.79
CA GLY A 36 12.82 -0.84 0.25
C GLY A 36 11.91 0.38 0.44
N TRP A 37 12.38 1.50 -0.03
CA TRP A 37 11.72 2.80 0.15
C TRP A 37 10.31 2.89 -0.47
N ASN A 38 10.07 2.22 -1.60
CA ASN A 38 8.81 2.24 -2.35
C ASN A 38 7.90 1.02 -2.06
N GLY A 39 8.23 0.20 -1.06
CA GLY A 39 7.37 -0.87 -0.57
C GLY A 39 6.45 -0.41 0.55
N THR A 40 5.55 -1.30 1.00
CA THR A 40 4.60 -1.05 2.09
C THR A 40 4.79 -1.97 3.28
N SER A 41 5.99 -2.60 3.41
CA SER A 41 6.28 -3.55 4.49
C SER A 41 6.16 -2.96 5.91
N ASN A 42 6.28 -1.64 6.05
CA ASN A 42 6.17 -0.94 7.33
C ASN A 42 4.75 -0.41 7.60
N LEU A 43 3.82 -0.54 6.65
CA LEU A 43 2.43 -0.14 6.85
C LEU A 43 1.73 -1.13 7.78
N ALA A 44 1.30 -0.65 8.95
CA ALA A 44 0.54 -1.45 9.89
C ALA A 44 -0.91 -1.57 9.41
N ALA A 45 -1.22 -2.60 8.64
CA ALA A 45 -2.54 -2.87 8.10
C ALA A 45 -2.85 -4.37 8.13
N GLU A 46 -4.12 -4.71 8.38
CA GLU A 46 -4.63 -6.07 8.25
C GLU A 46 -5.12 -6.31 6.82
N GLU A 47 -4.63 -7.37 6.18
CA GLU A 47 -5.08 -7.73 4.84
C GLU A 47 -6.43 -8.41 4.85
N VAL A 48 -7.33 -7.94 3.99
CA VAL A 48 -8.57 -8.63 3.64
C VAL A 48 -8.54 -9.07 2.18
N ARG A 49 -8.93 -10.30 1.94
CA ARG A 49 -8.93 -10.91 0.59
C ARG A 49 -10.32 -10.96 -0.03
N THR A 50 -11.34 -10.68 0.77
CA THR A 50 -12.73 -10.65 0.35
C THR A 50 -13.39 -9.40 0.93
N LEU A 51 -14.24 -8.76 0.15
CA LEU A 51 -15.00 -7.58 0.57
C LEU A 51 -16.33 -7.96 1.23
N HIS A 52 -16.61 -9.25 1.32
CA HIS A 52 -17.74 -9.78 2.07
C HIS A 52 -17.42 -9.76 3.57
N ASP A 53 -18.36 -9.34 4.39
CA ASP A 53 -18.26 -9.32 5.86
C ASP A 53 -17.18 -8.39 6.46
N LEU A 54 -16.95 -7.23 5.83
CA LEU A 54 -16.10 -6.19 6.41
C LEU A 54 -16.72 -5.68 7.74
N PRO A 55 -15.90 -5.49 8.80
CA PRO A 55 -16.40 -5.01 10.09
C PRO A 55 -17.01 -3.62 9.98
N PRO A 56 -18.24 -3.39 10.49
CA PRO A 56 -18.85 -2.07 10.49
C PRO A 56 -17.96 -1.02 11.17
N GLY A 57 -17.89 0.18 10.59
CA GLY A 57 -17.08 1.28 11.12
C GLY A 57 -15.57 1.16 10.91
N ALA A 58 -15.06 0.07 10.31
CA ALA A 58 -13.68 -0.05 9.91
C ALA A 58 -13.32 0.92 8.77
N THR A 59 -12.03 1.11 8.53
CA THR A 59 -11.49 1.81 7.36
C THR A 59 -10.86 0.79 6.41
N LEU A 60 -11.36 0.71 5.18
CA LEU A 60 -10.78 -0.09 4.12
C LEU A 60 -9.92 0.79 3.21
N LEU A 61 -8.65 0.45 3.07
CA LEU A 61 -7.72 1.05 2.12
C LEU A 61 -7.66 0.21 0.85
N ILE A 62 -7.90 0.83 -0.30
CA ILE A 62 -7.64 0.30 -1.64
C ILE A 62 -6.45 1.07 -2.20
N LEU A 63 -5.30 0.42 -2.31
CA LEU A 63 -4.01 1.06 -2.61
C LEU A 63 -3.53 0.72 -4.02
N ALA A 64 -3.39 1.76 -4.85
CA ALA A 64 -2.92 1.65 -6.24
C ALA A 64 -3.62 0.46 -6.97
N PRO A 65 -4.97 0.48 -7.13
CA PRO A 65 -5.69 -0.67 -7.65
C PRO A 65 -5.24 -1.00 -9.07
N ASP A 66 -5.03 -2.29 -9.35
CA ASP A 66 -4.61 -2.80 -10.66
C ASP A 66 -5.57 -3.84 -11.26
N ARG A 67 -6.66 -4.14 -10.54
CA ARG A 67 -7.67 -5.13 -10.96
C ARG A 67 -9.07 -4.53 -10.93
N PRO A 68 -9.92 -4.90 -11.88
CA PRO A 68 -11.32 -4.45 -11.91
C PRO A 68 -12.12 -5.12 -10.78
N PHE A 69 -13.08 -4.39 -10.26
CA PHE A 69 -14.06 -4.89 -9.30
C PHE A 69 -15.24 -5.51 -10.02
N THR A 70 -15.72 -6.64 -9.51
CA THR A 70 -16.96 -7.26 -9.99
C THR A 70 -18.18 -6.51 -9.45
N ALA A 71 -19.34 -6.66 -10.11
CA ALA A 71 -20.59 -6.06 -9.63
C ALA A 71 -20.98 -6.52 -8.21
N GLY A 72 -20.63 -7.77 -7.83
CA GLY A 72 -20.84 -8.29 -6.47
C GLY A 72 -19.99 -7.56 -5.45
N GLU A 73 -18.71 -7.32 -5.73
CA GLU A 73 -17.76 -6.60 -4.87
C GLU A 73 -18.15 -5.13 -4.70
N VAL A 74 -18.60 -4.48 -5.80
CA VAL A 74 -19.19 -3.13 -5.71
C VAL A 74 -20.41 -3.13 -4.80
N GLY A 75 -21.27 -4.16 -4.85
CA GLY A 75 -22.41 -4.33 -3.94
C GLY A 75 -21.99 -4.44 -2.48
N TYR A 76 -20.94 -5.18 -2.18
CA TYR A 76 -20.39 -5.29 -0.82
C TYR A 76 -19.82 -3.95 -0.32
N LEU A 77 -19.08 -3.21 -1.17
CA LEU A 77 -18.55 -1.89 -0.82
C LEU A 77 -19.66 -0.87 -0.53
N ARG A 78 -20.77 -0.88 -1.32
CA ARG A 78 -21.94 -0.04 -1.03
C ARG A 78 -22.53 -0.37 0.34
N THR A 79 -22.79 -1.66 0.61
CA THR A 79 -23.33 -2.11 1.90
C THR A 79 -22.41 -1.72 3.05
N PHE A 80 -21.10 -1.83 2.86
CA PHE A 80 -20.10 -1.44 3.84
C PHE A 80 -20.15 0.08 4.13
N LEU A 81 -20.18 0.91 3.09
CA LEU A 81 -20.34 2.37 3.22
C LEU A 81 -21.64 2.75 3.92
N ASP A 82 -22.77 2.12 3.53
CA ASP A 82 -24.10 2.36 4.12
C ASP A 82 -24.16 1.94 5.59
N SER A 83 -23.36 0.95 6.00
CA SER A 83 -23.26 0.50 7.40
C SER A 83 -22.31 1.36 8.26
N GLY A 84 -21.78 2.46 7.71
CA GLY A 84 -20.88 3.37 8.41
C GLY A 84 -19.40 2.99 8.29
N GLY A 85 -19.05 2.02 7.45
CA GLY A 85 -17.68 1.75 7.06
C GLY A 85 -17.08 2.90 6.25
N ARG A 86 -15.78 3.03 6.25
CA ARG A 86 -15.04 4.06 5.49
C ARG A 86 -14.18 3.41 4.42
N VAL A 87 -14.21 3.95 3.21
CA VAL A 87 -13.36 3.49 2.11
C VAL A 87 -12.41 4.62 1.72
N LEU A 88 -11.12 4.37 1.78
CA LEU A 88 -10.06 5.23 1.29
C LEU A 88 -9.42 4.58 0.06
N ILE A 89 -9.54 5.24 -1.07
CA ILE A 89 -8.91 4.82 -2.33
C ILE A 89 -7.71 5.73 -2.58
N ALA A 90 -6.53 5.17 -2.73
CA ALA A 90 -5.33 5.90 -3.12
C ALA A 90 -4.91 5.43 -4.52
N ASP A 91 -5.00 6.35 -5.49
CA ASP A 91 -4.78 6.04 -6.91
C ASP A 91 -4.24 7.28 -7.63
N GLU A 92 -3.23 7.11 -8.46
CA GLU A 92 -2.63 8.16 -9.29
C GLU A 92 -2.83 7.91 -10.79
N ASP A 93 -3.13 6.65 -11.16
CA ASP A 93 -3.26 6.19 -12.54
C ASP A 93 -4.70 6.31 -13.08
N GLY A 94 -5.69 6.58 -12.21
CA GLY A 94 -7.11 6.60 -12.58
C GLY A 94 -7.73 5.22 -12.71
N ASN A 95 -7.07 4.17 -12.25
CA ASN A 95 -7.56 2.80 -12.28
C ASN A 95 -8.79 2.58 -11.40
N ALA A 96 -8.97 3.42 -10.37
CA ALA A 96 -10.16 3.41 -9.51
C ALA A 96 -11.40 4.04 -10.16
N ASN A 97 -11.28 4.79 -11.27
CA ASN A 97 -12.39 5.52 -11.86
C ASN A 97 -13.60 4.65 -12.24
N PRO A 98 -13.44 3.42 -12.77
CA PRO A 98 -14.58 2.52 -12.99
C PRO A 98 -15.32 2.18 -11.69
N LEU A 99 -14.60 1.81 -10.62
CA LEU A 99 -15.19 1.56 -9.31
C LEU A 99 -15.94 2.77 -8.78
N LEU A 100 -15.34 3.97 -8.86
CA LEU A 100 -15.97 5.23 -8.44
C LEU A 100 -17.27 5.49 -9.20
N ALA A 101 -17.27 5.24 -10.51
CA ALA A 101 -18.48 5.36 -11.32
C ALA A 101 -19.56 4.34 -10.91
N ASP A 102 -19.16 3.08 -10.70
CA ASP A 102 -20.07 2.03 -10.27
C ASP A 102 -20.61 2.26 -8.85
N LEU A 103 -19.87 2.89 -7.95
CA LEU A 103 -20.35 3.35 -6.64
C LEU A 103 -21.32 4.53 -6.75
N GLY A 104 -21.40 5.20 -7.91
CA GLY A 104 -22.21 6.40 -8.14
C GLY A 104 -21.55 7.70 -7.66
N SER A 105 -20.24 7.68 -7.38
CA SER A 105 -19.49 8.85 -6.96
C SER A 105 -19.21 9.79 -8.13
N ALA A 106 -19.20 11.09 -7.86
CA ALA A 106 -18.74 12.11 -8.82
C ALA A 106 -17.21 12.30 -8.80
N ILE A 107 -16.51 11.71 -7.82
CA ILE A 107 -15.06 11.84 -7.70
C ILE A 107 -14.36 11.09 -8.84
N ARG A 108 -13.34 11.73 -9.43
CA ARG A 108 -12.48 11.12 -10.46
C ARG A 108 -11.02 11.49 -10.21
N VAL A 109 -10.14 10.50 -10.36
CA VAL A 109 -8.69 10.69 -10.42
C VAL A 109 -8.34 11.05 -11.87
N ARG A 110 -7.59 12.12 -12.04
CA ARG A 110 -7.01 12.53 -13.32
C ARG A 110 -5.52 12.22 -13.29
N PRO A 111 -5.06 11.19 -14.01
CA PRO A 111 -3.66 10.86 -14.07
C PRO A 111 -2.80 12.06 -14.43
N GLY A 112 -1.67 12.19 -13.79
CA GLY A 112 -0.73 13.29 -13.97
C GLY A 112 0.21 13.40 -12.78
N ASN A 113 1.23 14.20 -12.93
CA ASN A 113 2.24 14.46 -11.90
C ASN A 113 2.17 15.92 -11.49
N LEU A 114 1.57 16.22 -10.35
CA LEU A 114 1.62 17.57 -9.82
C LEU A 114 3.01 17.86 -9.26
N SER A 115 3.51 19.03 -9.60
CA SER A 115 4.74 19.62 -9.09
C SER A 115 4.47 20.97 -8.46
N SER A 116 5.35 21.47 -7.57
CA SER A 116 5.17 22.74 -6.87
C SER A 116 6.48 23.47 -6.64
N LEU A 117 6.45 24.80 -6.72
CA LEU A 117 7.52 25.66 -6.21
C LEU A 117 7.48 25.81 -4.69
N SER A 118 6.34 25.57 -4.05
CA SER A 118 6.19 25.55 -2.58
C SER A 118 6.66 24.20 -2.04
N ARG A 119 7.97 23.98 -2.09
CA ARG A 119 8.62 22.72 -1.69
C ARG A 119 9.75 22.99 -0.71
N ASP A 120 10.01 22.04 0.18
CA ASP A 120 11.12 22.04 1.13
C ASP A 120 12.35 21.31 0.59
N HIS A 121 12.20 20.57 -0.51
CA HIS A 121 13.22 19.75 -1.16
C HIS A 121 13.57 20.25 -2.57
N THR A 122 14.61 19.71 -3.14
CA THR A 122 15.05 20.02 -4.53
C THR A 122 14.10 19.43 -5.57
N ASP A 123 13.43 18.30 -5.26
CA ASP A 123 12.45 17.67 -6.16
C ASP A 123 11.12 18.43 -6.12
N PRO A 124 10.66 19.01 -7.24
CA PRO A 124 9.39 19.73 -7.30
C PRO A 124 8.16 18.84 -7.11
N GLY A 125 8.29 17.53 -7.34
CA GLY A 125 7.23 16.55 -7.10
C GLY A 125 7.02 16.20 -5.63
N LEU A 126 7.98 16.51 -4.73
CA LEU A 126 7.89 16.26 -3.29
C LEU A 126 7.60 17.58 -2.55
N PHE A 127 6.36 17.77 -2.12
CA PHE A 127 5.91 19.02 -1.52
C PHE A 127 4.78 18.82 -0.50
N ASN A 128 4.44 19.87 0.24
CA ASN A 128 3.35 19.86 1.21
C ASN A 128 2.07 20.39 0.58
N VAL A 129 0.96 19.67 0.82
CA VAL A 129 -0.39 20.11 0.49
C VAL A 129 -1.14 20.51 1.76
N ARG A 130 -2.04 21.47 1.68
CA ARG A 130 -2.77 22.02 2.81
C ARG A 130 -4.06 21.23 3.04
N VAL A 131 -4.37 20.96 4.29
CA VAL A 131 -5.68 20.46 4.71
C VAL A 131 -6.69 21.60 4.62
N VAL A 132 -7.77 21.41 3.84
CA VAL A 132 -8.85 22.37 3.65
C VAL A 132 -10.20 21.84 4.11
N GLY A 133 -10.36 20.52 4.19
CA GLY A 133 -11.57 19.86 4.67
C GLY A 133 -11.47 19.46 6.14
N ASN A 134 -12.63 19.28 6.78
CA ASN A 134 -12.69 18.85 8.17
C ASN A 134 -13.16 17.38 8.24
N THR A 135 -12.22 16.47 8.46
CA THR A 135 -12.51 15.04 8.65
C THR A 135 -11.64 14.48 9.77
N THR A 136 -12.06 13.35 10.35
CA THR A 136 -11.25 12.64 11.36
C THR A 136 -9.91 12.19 10.82
N LEU A 137 -9.81 11.94 9.51
CA LEU A 137 -8.60 11.50 8.84
C LEU A 137 -7.48 12.55 8.92
N PHE A 138 -7.84 13.83 8.85
CA PHE A 138 -6.90 14.96 8.90
C PHE A 138 -7.02 15.77 10.21
N ALA A 139 -7.62 15.21 11.27
CA ALA A 139 -7.74 15.89 12.54
C ALA A 139 -6.37 16.25 13.13
N GLY A 140 -6.17 17.54 13.44
CA GLY A 140 -4.91 18.06 14.00
C GLY A 140 -3.78 18.23 12.98
N ILE A 141 -4.02 18.01 11.70
CA ILE A 141 -3.04 18.10 10.62
C ILE A 141 -3.28 19.37 9.82
N GLU A 142 -2.25 20.19 9.63
CA GLU A 142 -2.31 21.38 8.77
C GLU A 142 -1.84 21.09 7.35
N THR A 143 -0.82 20.23 7.21
CA THR A 143 -0.25 19.88 5.91
C THR A 143 0.08 18.40 5.83
N VAL A 144 0.02 17.84 4.63
CA VAL A 144 0.41 16.47 4.31
C VAL A 144 1.48 16.53 3.23
N ARG A 145 2.55 15.76 3.38
CA ARG A 145 3.58 15.62 2.35
C ARG A 145 3.16 14.62 1.30
N VAL A 146 3.24 15.03 0.05
CA VAL A 146 2.86 14.23 -1.13
C VAL A 146 4.03 14.08 -2.09
N ASN A 147 3.98 13.06 -2.95
CA ASN A 147 5.00 12.80 -3.96
C ASN A 147 4.36 12.59 -5.33
N ARG A 148 4.43 13.60 -6.19
CA ARG A 148 3.86 13.60 -7.56
C ARG A 148 2.40 13.19 -7.61
N PRO A 149 1.53 13.77 -6.78
CA PRO A 149 0.15 13.35 -6.73
C PRO A 149 -0.58 13.63 -8.04
N ALA A 150 -1.58 12.80 -8.35
CA ALA A 150 -2.58 13.08 -9.37
C ALA A 150 -3.59 14.11 -8.87
N THR A 151 -4.23 14.81 -9.80
CA THR A 151 -5.37 15.69 -9.49
C THR A 151 -6.63 14.84 -9.24
N VAL A 152 -7.35 15.16 -8.18
CA VAL A 152 -8.70 14.62 -7.89
C VAL A 152 -9.75 15.68 -8.23
N THR A 153 -10.85 15.27 -8.87
CA THR A 153 -11.96 16.18 -9.23
C THR A 153 -13.27 15.60 -8.72
N GLY A 154 -14.22 16.47 -8.39
CA GLY A 154 -15.50 16.08 -7.77
C GLY A 154 -15.38 15.88 -6.26
N GLY A 155 -16.53 15.76 -5.58
CA GLY A 155 -16.59 15.64 -4.12
C GLY A 155 -16.17 16.89 -3.35
N ASP A 156 -16.13 16.78 -2.03
CA ASP A 156 -15.71 17.84 -1.12
C ASP A 156 -14.17 17.81 -0.98
N PRO A 157 -13.45 18.90 -1.27
CA PRO A 157 -11.99 18.90 -1.20
C PRO A 157 -11.48 18.77 0.24
N LEU A 158 -10.48 17.92 0.43
CA LEU A 158 -9.81 17.69 1.71
C LEU A 158 -8.37 18.16 1.73
N LEU A 159 -7.64 17.96 0.63
CA LEU A 159 -6.26 18.42 0.46
C LEU A 159 -6.12 19.23 -0.83
N GLU A 160 -5.44 20.37 -0.74
CA GLU A 160 -5.16 21.24 -1.88
C GLU A 160 -3.69 21.65 -1.95
N THR A 161 -3.19 21.76 -3.18
CA THR A 161 -1.84 22.30 -3.45
C THR A 161 -1.80 23.81 -3.25
N ALA A 162 -0.60 24.35 -3.14
CA ALA A 162 -0.41 25.81 -3.24
C ALA A 162 -0.69 26.30 -4.67
N ILE A 163 -0.91 27.63 -4.83
CA ILE A 163 -1.18 28.24 -6.14
C ILE A 163 0.01 28.13 -7.11
N LEU A 164 1.23 27.96 -6.60
CA LEU A 164 2.44 27.78 -7.40
C LEU A 164 2.70 26.30 -7.70
N SER A 165 1.65 25.55 -7.97
CA SER A 165 1.70 24.15 -8.41
C SER A 165 1.20 24.04 -9.85
N TRP A 166 1.68 23.02 -10.58
CA TRP A 166 1.32 22.77 -11.98
C TRP A 166 1.25 21.27 -12.26
N ASP A 167 0.59 20.89 -13.35
CA ASP A 167 0.71 19.54 -13.91
C ASP A 167 2.00 19.50 -14.72
N ASP A 168 2.97 18.76 -14.25
CA ASP A 168 4.25 18.52 -14.91
C ASP A 168 4.06 17.41 -15.96
N THR A 169 3.67 17.84 -17.16
CA THR A 169 3.22 16.93 -18.22
C THR A 169 4.37 16.27 -18.98
N ASP A 170 5.55 16.89 -18.97
CA ASP A 170 6.76 16.37 -19.61
C ASP A 170 7.78 15.78 -18.61
N GLY A 171 7.53 15.96 -17.30
CA GLY A 171 8.33 15.38 -16.22
C GLY A 171 9.67 16.09 -16.02
N ASP A 172 9.83 17.32 -16.50
CA ASP A 172 11.11 18.04 -16.42
C ASP A 172 11.26 18.83 -15.10
N GLY A 173 10.20 18.91 -14.30
CA GLY A 173 10.18 19.61 -13.00
C GLY A 173 10.19 21.12 -13.11
N HIS A 174 9.88 21.67 -14.27
CA HIS A 174 9.81 23.10 -14.55
C HIS A 174 8.52 23.45 -15.26
N VAL A 175 8.02 24.65 -15.06
CA VAL A 175 6.87 25.11 -15.82
C VAL A 175 7.29 25.44 -17.24
N SER A 176 6.80 24.68 -18.22
CA SER A 176 7.12 24.81 -19.63
C SER A 176 5.88 24.69 -20.54
N GLY A 177 6.00 25.11 -21.78
CA GLY A 177 4.99 24.92 -22.81
C GLY A 177 3.61 25.46 -22.44
N SER A 178 2.61 24.58 -22.33
CA SER A 178 1.21 24.92 -21.97
C SER A 178 0.91 24.80 -20.48
N GLU A 179 1.88 24.44 -19.67
CA GLU A 179 1.72 24.30 -18.24
C GLU A 179 1.49 25.64 -17.56
N THR A 180 0.62 25.64 -16.58
CA THR A 180 0.25 26.86 -15.86
C THR A 180 0.15 26.62 -14.38
N PHE A 181 0.53 27.60 -13.59
CA PHE A 181 0.33 27.56 -12.15
C PHE A 181 -1.14 27.57 -11.79
N ARG A 182 -1.52 26.67 -10.88
CA ARG A 182 -2.87 26.54 -10.35
C ARG A 182 -2.89 25.84 -8.99
N THR A 183 -3.95 26.07 -8.25
CA THR A 183 -4.31 25.18 -7.14
C THR A 183 -4.99 23.93 -7.70
N ALA A 184 -4.66 22.76 -7.15
CA ALA A 184 -5.27 21.49 -7.49
C ALA A 184 -5.71 20.75 -6.23
N VAL A 185 -6.83 20.06 -6.29
CA VAL A 185 -7.28 19.14 -5.26
C VAL A 185 -6.55 17.82 -5.45
N VAL A 186 -5.97 17.27 -4.38
CA VAL A 186 -5.28 15.98 -4.38
C VAL A 186 -5.96 14.93 -3.50
N CYS A 187 -6.94 15.36 -2.69
CA CYS A 187 -7.81 14.46 -1.92
C CYS A 187 -9.20 15.06 -1.82
N ALA A 188 -10.22 14.25 -2.06
CA ALA A 188 -11.63 14.64 -1.92
C ALA A 188 -12.46 13.52 -1.30
N SER A 189 -13.62 13.85 -0.74
CA SER A 189 -14.53 12.87 -0.16
C SER A 189 -15.98 13.08 -0.58
N GLU A 190 -16.75 11.99 -0.53
CA GLU A 190 -18.22 11.96 -0.59
C GLU A 190 -18.71 11.05 0.54
N GLY A 191 -19.19 11.65 1.63
CA GLY A 191 -19.58 10.90 2.83
C GLY A 191 -18.40 10.09 3.39
N ASN A 192 -18.55 8.77 3.45
CA ASN A 192 -17.53 7.85 3.95
C ASN A 192 -16.54 7.34 2.88
N LEU A 193 -16.67 7.79 1.65
CA LEU A 193 -15.74 7.50 0.55
C LEU A 193 -14.74 8.65 0.43
N THR A 194 -13.46 8.34 0.53
CA THR A 194 -12.35 9.30 0.35
C THR A 194 -11.45 8.81 -0.79
N VAL A 195 -11.04 9.72 -1.65
CA VAL A 195 -10.11 9.43 -2.76
C VAL A 195 -8.90 10.35 -2.64
N LEU A 196 -7.72 9.75 -2.65
CA LEU A 196 -6.42 10.39 -2.56
C LEU A 196 -5.64 10.14 -3.87
N GLY A 197 -5.14 11.20 -4.48
CA GLY A 197 -4.38 11.15 -5.73
C GLY A 197 -2.91 10.73 -5.56
N ASP A 198 -2.52 10.21 -4.41
CA ASP A 198 -1.12 9.83 -4.12
C ASP A 198 -1.05 8.55 -3.30
N PRO A 199 -0.94 7.38 -3.96
CA PRO A 199 -0.75 6.12 -3.26
C PRO A 199 0.63 6.02 -2.58
N SER A 200 1.60 6.84 -2.98
CA SER A 200 2.94 6.82 -2.40
C SER A 200 2.97 7.28 -0.94
N LEU A 201 1.91 7.94 -0.41
CA LEU A 201 1.80 8.22 1.01
C LEU A 201 1.93 6.98 1.90
N PHE A 202 1.62 5.81 1.35
CA PHE A 202 1.64 4.54 2.07
C PHE A 202 2.93 3.74 1.90
N VAL A 203 3.91 4.22 1.12
CA VAL A 203 5.21 3.55 1.00
C VAL A 203 6.12 3.85 2.19
N ASN A 204 7.05 2.95 2.45
CA ASN A 204 7.94 2.99 3.61
C ASN A 204 8.63 4.35 3.82
N ALA A 205 9.07 5.01 2.73
CA ALA A 205 9.73 6.32 2.81
C ALA A 205 8.77 7.43 3.26
N MET A 206 7.50 7.38 2.85
CA MET A 206 6.52 8.44 3.10
C MET A 206 5.76 8.28 4.42
N LEU A 207 5.73 7.07 4.99
CA LEU A 207 5.09 6.82 6.30
C LEU A 207 5.71 7.69 7.41
N ALA A 208 7.04 7.88 7.38
CA ALA A 208 7.75 8.69 8.36
C ALA A 208 7.53 10.20 8.17
N GLU A 209 7.14 10.63 6.97
CA GLU A 209 6.86 12.03 6.64
C GLU A 209 5.44 12.47 7.05
N ASN A 210 4.52 11.51 7.25
CA ASN A 210 3.11 11.75 7.55
C ASN A 210 2.60 10.95 8.77
N PRO A 211 3.29 10.97 9.93
CA PRO A 211 2.96 10.07 11.05
C PRO A 211 1.57 10.33 11.64
N GLU A 212 1.11 11.59 11.73
CA GLU A 212 -0.22 11.91 12.26
C GLU A 212 -1.33 11.40 11.34
N PHE A 213 -1.16 11.53 10.01
CA PHE A 213 -2.11 11.00 9.02
C PHE A 213 -2.24 9.47 9.15
N ILE A 214 -1.11 8.77 9.24
CA ILE A 214 -1.09 7.31 9.40
C ILE A 214 -1.72 6.89 10.73
N ASN A 215 -1.48 7.63 11.82
CA ASN A 215 -2.11 7.38 13.12
C ASN A 215 -3.63 7.60 13.08
N ASN A 216 -4.11 8.66 12.40
CA ASN A 216 -5.53 8.95 12.26
C ASN A 216 -6.27 7.91 11.42
N LEU A 217 -5.56 7.23 10.51
CA LEU A 217 -6.11 6.17 9.67
C LEU A 217 -6.34 4.86 10.44
N GLN A 218 -5.57 4.58 11.49
CA GLN A 218 -5.60 3.31 12.21
C GLN A 218 -6.88 3.10 13.06
N PRO A 219 -7.38 1.85 13.20
CA PRO A 219 -6.93 0.65 12.51
C PRO A 219 -7.40 0.62 11.04
N VAL A 220 -6.56 0.08 10.16
CA VAL A 220 -6.85 0.01 8.73
C VAL A 220 -6.83 -1.42 8.23
N LEU A 221 -7.85 -1.75 7.42
CA LEU A 221 -7.89 -2.96 6.59
C LEU A 221 -7.38 -2.59 5.20
N ILE A 222 -6.61 -3.46 4.56
CA ILE A 222 -6.17 -3.26 3.19
C ILE A 222 -6.74 -4.34 2.27
N ASP A 223 -7.36 -3.92 1.19
CA ASP A 223 -7.86 -4.82 0.15
C ASP A 223 -6.69 -5.46 -0.62
N ALA A 224 -6.34 -6.67 -0.27
CA ALA A 224 -5.24 -7.40 -0.90
C ALA A 224 -5.62 -8.00 -2.27
N ALA A 225 -6.92 -8.02 -2.63
CA ALA A 225 -7.37 -8.59 -3.89
C ALA A 225 -7.18 -7.63 -5.07
N HIS A 226 -7.34 -6.32 -4.83
CA HIS A 226 -7.32 -5.28 -5.86
C HIS A 226 -6.13 -4.32 -5.72
N SER A 227 -5.53 -4.20 -4.53
CA SER A 227 -4.36 -3.34 -4.28
C SER A 227 -3.07 -3.97 -4.78
N ARG A 228 -2.09 -3.15 -5.20
CA ARG A 228 -0.74 -3.60 -5.60
C ARG A 228 0.14 -4.07 -4.43
N THR A 229 -0.43 -4.49 -3.33
CA THR A 229 0.32 -4.93 -2.14
C THR A 229 0.88 -6.34 -2.22
N GLY A 230 0.48 -7.10 -3.22
CA GLY A 230 0.99 -8.45 -3.50
C GLY A 230 2.37 -8.47 -4.13
N THR A 231 2.70 -9.61 -4.74
CA THR A 231 3.91 -9.79 -5.53
C THR A 231 3.66 -10.79 -6.65
N THR A 232 4.38 -10.64 -7.76
CA THR A 232 4.40 -11.62 -8.87
C THR A 232 5.41 -12.75 -8.62
N ASN A 233 6.25 -12.64 -7.58
CA ASN A 233 7.27 -13.65 -7.26
C ASN A 233 6.63 -14.96 -6.75
N PRO A 234 6.73 -16.07 -7.51
CA PRO A 234 6.06 -17.34 -7.15
C PRO A 234 6.62 -17.97 -5.87
N ILE A 235 7.89 -17.70 -5.52
CA ILE A 235 8.51 -18.23 -4.30
C ILE A 235 7.90 -17.55 -3.08
N ILE A 236 7.77 -16.21 -3.12
CA ILE A 236 7.14 -15.44 -2.04
C ILE A 236 5.69 -15.88 -1.87
N ASN A 237 4.94 -16.00 -2.98
CA ASN A 237 3.55 -16.45 -2.95
C ASN A 237 3.40 -17.86 -2.37
N ALA A 238 4.32 -18.78 -2.72
CA ALA A 238 4.32 -20.13 -2.14
C ALA A 238 4.61 -20.11 -0.64
N ILE A 239 5.58 -19.31 -0.18
CA ILE A 239 5.90 -19.16 1.25
C ILE A 239 4.72 -18.54 2.00
N ALA A 240 4.09 -17.50 1.46
CA ALA A 240 2.92 -16.86 2.03
C ALA A 240 1.75 -17.86 2.15
N TRP A 241 1.46 -18.60 1.08
CA TRP A 241 0.43 -19.63 1.09
C TRP A 241 0.65 -20.70 2.17
N VAL A 242 1.90 -21.18 2.35
CA VAL A 242 2.24 -22.13 3.39
C VAL A 242 1.98 -21.56 4.79
N ARG A 243 2.38 -20.30 5.03
CA ARG A 243 2.18 -19.63 6.32
C ARG A 243 0.71 -19.43 6.65
N GLU A 244 -0.10 -19.12 5.66
CA GLU A 244 -1.53 -18.84 5.79
C GLU A 244 -2.39 -20.11 5.81
N THR A 245 -1.81 -21.27 5.42
CA THR A 245 -2.52 -22.56 5.36
C THR A 245 -1.98 -23.51 6.44
N PRO A 246 -2.64 -23.63 7.62
CA PRO A 246 -2.14 -24.47 8.73
C PRO A 246 -1.88 -25.92 8.34
N ALA A 247 -2.71 -26.49 7.45
CA ALA A 247 -2.54 -27.84 6.94
C ALA A 247 -1.25 -28.01 6.09
N ALA A 248 -0.92 -27.00 5.25
CA ALA A 248 0.30 -27.00 4.47
C ALA A 248 1.53 -26.85 5.37
N ALA A 249 1.48 -25.95 6.35
CA ALA A 249 2.54 -25.77 7.34
C ALA A 249 2.78 -27.07 8.16
N ALA A 250 1.72 -27.71 8.63
CA ALA A 250 1.81 -28.99 9.36
C ALA A 250 2.35 -30.12 8.46
N GLY A 251 1.94 -30.19 7.20
CA GLY A 251 2.45 -31.16 6.23
C GLY A 251 3.95 -31.00 5.98
N LEU A 252 4.44 -29.79 5.76
CA LEU A 252 5.87 -29.49 5.58
C LEU A 252 6.68 -29.78 6.84
N ALA A 253 6.17 -29.43 8.03
CA ALA A 253 6.82 -29.76 9.30
C ALA A 253 6.93 -31.29 9.49
N GLY A 254 5.87 -32.03 9.16
CA GLY A 254 5.87 -33.51 9.17
C GLY A 254 6.93 -34.09 8.23
N LEU A 255 7.01 -33.59 7.00
CA LEU A 255 8.03 -34.03 6.02
C LEU A 255 9.46 -33.73 6.50
N ALA A 256 9.70 -32.58 7.14
CA ALA A 256 11.02 -32.21 7.67
C ALA A 256 11.47 -33.15 8.84
N VAL A 257 10.53 -33.68 9.60
CA VAL A 257 10.82 -34.62 10.73
C VAL A 257 11.04 -36.06 10.28
N LEU A 258 10.52 -36.49 9.13
CA LEU A 258 10.63 -37.88 8.63
C LEU A 258 12.08 -38.38 8.52
N PRO A 259 13.07 -37.62 7.95
CA PRO A 259 14.46 -38.11 7.90
C PRO A 259 15.08 -38.31 9.27
N VAL A 260 14.72 -37.43 10.22
CA VAL A 260 15.19 -37.51 11.61
C VAL A 260 14.60 -38.73 12.30
N ALA A 261 13.30 -38.95 12.20
CA ALA A 261 12.60 -40.11 12.73
C ALA A 261 13.14 -41.42 12.12
N TRP A 262 13.39 -41.43 10.80
CA TRP A 262 14.01 -42.57 10.10
C TRP A 262 15.41 -42.87 10.63
N HIS A 263 16.24 -41.85 10.83
CA HIS A 263 17.62 -42.03 11.31
C HIS A 263 17.65 -42.60 12.73
N PHE A 264 16.80 -42.13 13.63
CA PHE A 264 16.73 -42.61 15.01
C PHE A 264 15.97 -43.92 15.14
N GLY A 265 15.01 -44.24 14.26
CA GLY A 265 14.30 -45.51 14.24
C GLY A 265 15.18 -46.69 13.87
N ARG A 266 16.18 -46.49 12.99
CA ARG A 266 17.12 -47.55 12.54
C ARG A 266 18.17 -47.97 13.57
N LYS A 267 18.39 -47.20 14.63
CA LYS A 267 19.39 -47.48 15.66
C LYS A 267 18.91 -48.43 16.76
N ARG A 268 17.72 -49.02 16.64
CA ARG A 268 17.14 -49.92 17.67
C ARG A 268 17.21 -51.42 17.34
N ASP A 269 17.73 -51.78 16.18
CA ASP A 269 17.80 -53.16 15.72
C ASP A 269 19.24 -53.74 15.73
N ASP A 270 20.20 -53.09 16.46
CA ASP A 270 21.54 -53.62 16.72
C ASP A 270 21.74 -54.00 18.20
#